data_3f839cffedc0e537b6dc572e240532f1
#
_entry.id   3f839cffedc0e537b6dc572e240532f1
#
_cell.length_a   1.000
_cell.length_b   1.000
_cell.length_c   1.000
_cell.angle_alpha   90.00
_cell.angle_beta   90.00
_cell.angle_gamma   90.00
#
_symmetry.space_group_name_H-M   'P 1'
#
loop_
_entity.id
_entity.type
_entity.pdbx_description
1 polymer ?
#
loop_
_entity_poly.entity_id
_entity_poly.type
_entity_poly.pdbx_seq_one_letter_code
_entity_poly.pdbx_strand_id
1 'polypeptide(L)'
;GANRKLTSKMLREFVDKTGIPFITTQMGKGVLDETGDKFMGNTALSAGDFVHRVIARADLIINVGHDVVEKPPFFMEDNGQQVIHINFQTAAVDPVYFPQLEVVGDIANSIWQINEAIDAKCTWELDFYSDVNKAYTEHRNEAENDNRFPVLPERVVKAVRCAMPKNGIVTLDNGIYKIWFARNYPAVMRNTLLLDNALATMGAGLPSAMAAKLVYPDRPVITVCGDGGFMMNSQEVETAVRLGLHIVIIILRDDAYGMIQWKQSDMGFDNYGLDYGNPDFVKYIESYGGKGWRIDAAHKLQSQIEACLAQPAVHLIDLPVDYSLNNETLNKTIRTLSSKL
;
A
#
# COMPACT_ATOMS: atom_id res chain seq x y z
N GLY A 1 -14.00 2.36 -4.95
CA GLY A 1 -15.18 3.23 -4.75
C GLY A 1 -15.09 4.09 -3.50
N ALA A 2 -14.54 3.56 -2.39
CA ALA A 2 -14.54 4.24 -1.08
C ALA A 2 -13.61 5.47 -0.99
N ASN A 3 -12.59 5.60 -1.83
CA ASN A 3 -11.60 6.69 -1.77
C ASN A 3 -12.10 8.05 -2.32
N ARG A 4 -13.41 8.21 -2.52
CA ARG A 4 -14.03 9.49 -2.88
C ARG A 4 -14.22 10.38 -1.65
N LYS A 5 -14.20 11.72 -1.85
CA LYS A 5 -14.20 12.71 -0.75
C LYS A 5 -15.36 12.53 0.22
N LEU A 6 -16.59 12.43 -0.30
CA LEU A 6 -17.79 12.30 0.55
C LEU A 6 -17.88 10.90 1.17
N THR A 7 -17.58 9.85 0.42
CA THR A 7 -17.58 8.47 0.93
C THR A 7 -16.61 8.31 2.10
N SER A 8 -15.38 8.79 1.96
CA SER A 8 -14.38 8.74 3.04
C SER A 8 -14.84 9.54 4.28
N LYS A 9 -15.51 10.69 4.08
CA LYS A 9 -16.08 11.46 5.18
C LYS A 9 -17.16 10.67 5.92
N MET A 10 -18.14 10.13 5.18
CA MET A 10 -19.26 9.37 5.78
C MET A 10 -18.78 8.08 6.47
N LEU A 11 -17.81 7.40 5.88
CA LEU A 11 -17.19 6.22 6.52
C LEU A 11 -16.49 6.57 7.83
N ARG A 12 -15.80 7.71 7.89
CA ARG A 12 -15.16 8.15 9.13
C ARG A 12 -16.21 8.40 10.21
N GLU A 13 -17.25 9.14 9.88
CA GLU A 13 -18.36 9.39 10.79
C GLU A 13 -19.02 8.08 11.26
N PHE A 14 -19.16 7.10 10.37
CA PHE A 14 -19.71 5.78 10.70
C PHE A 14 -18.79 5.01 11.68
N VAL A 15 -17.50 4.91 11.39
CA VAL A 15 -16.52 4.21 12.25
C VAL A 15 -16.34 4.94 13.58
N ASP A 16 -16.37 6.27 13.60
CA ASP A 16 -16.26 7.06 14.84
C ASP A 16 -17.51 6.89 15.71
N LYS A 17 -18.70 6.85 15.11
CA LYS A 17 -19.98 6.66 15.80
C LYS A 17 -20.16 5.26 16.34
N THR A 18 -19.81 4.24 15.56
CA THR A 18 -20.06 2.84 15.91
C THR A 18 -18.92 2.20 16.68
N GLY A 19 -17.69 2.69 16.50
CA GLY A 19 -16.49 2.07 17.09
C GLY A 19 -16.04 0.78 16.42
N ILE A 20 -16.63 0.36 15.29
CA ILE A 20 -16.28 -0.89 14.63
C ILE A 20 -14.84 -0.86 14.09
N PRO A 21 -14.10 -1.98 14.14
CA PRO A 21 -12.80 -2.10 13.52
C PRO A 21 -12.92 -2.12 11.99
N PHE A 22 -11.85 -1.73 11.30
CA PHE A 22 -11.82 -1.74 9.85
C PHE A 22 -10.49 -2.25 9.30
N ILE A 23 -10.56 -2.80 8.09
CA ILE A 23 -9.41 -3.15 7.25
C ILE A 23 -9.48 -2.36 5.95
N THR A 24 -8.35 -2.23 5.25
CA THR A 24 -8.32 -1.64 3.92
C THR A 24 -7.80 -2.64 2.90
N THR A 25 -8.32 -2.58 1.68
CA THR A 25 -7.66 -3.20 0.52
C THR A 25 -6.47 -2.34 0.09
N GLN A 26 -5.63 -2.85 -0.79
CA GLN A 26 -4.46 -2.10 -1.27
C GLN A 26 -4.88 -0.76 -1.91
N MET A 27 -5.88 -0.77 -2.81
CA MET A 27 -6.40 0.46 -3.44
C MET A 27 -7.32 1.29 -2.51
N GLY A 28 -7.73 0.73 -1.37
CA GLY A 28 -8.54 1.41 -0.36
C GLY A 28 -7.73 2.20 0.68
N LYS A 29 -6.41 2.16 0.61
CA LYS A 29 -5.53 2.80 1.61
C LYS A 29 -5.81 4.30 1.79
N GLY A 30 -5.82 4.72 3.05
CA GLY A 30 -6.06 6.11 3.43
C GLY A 30 -7.52 6.56 3.33
N VAL A 31 -8.46 5.67 3.00
CA VAL A 31 -9.90 5.99 3.07
C VAL A 31 -10.29 6.43 4.46
N LEU A 32 -9.70 5.80 5.46
CA LEU A 32 -9.70 6.16 6.88
C LEU A 32 -8.25 6.32 7.35
N ASP A 33 -8.03 6.91 8.53
CA ASP A 33 -6.71 7.03 9.14
C ASP A 33 -6.23 5.66 9.65
N GLU A 34 -5.14 5.16 9.06
CA GLU A 34 -4.56 3.84 9.36
C GLU A 34 -3.61 3.86 10.57
N THR A 35 -3.55 4.94 11.33
CA THR A 35 -2.71 5.05 12.53
C THR A 35 -3.47 4.76 13.83
N GLY A 36 -4.81 4.66 13.77
CA GLY A 36 -5.67 4.47 14.92
C GLY A 36 -5.80 3.00 15.38
N ASP A 37 -6.35 2.82 16.55
CA ASP A 37 -6.61 1.54 17.22
C ASP A 37 -7.70 0.67 16.54
N LYS A 38 -8.54 1.29 15.71
CA LYS A 38 -9.58 0.58 14.94
C LYS A 38 -9.07 -0.02 13.63
N PHE A 39 -7.85 0.31 13.21
CA PHE A 39 -7.26 -0.22 11.98
C PHE A 39 -6.63 -1.58 12.23
N MET A 40 -7.16 -2.62 11.59
CA MET A 40 -6.74 -4.01 11.79
C MET A 40 -5.74 -4.50 10.72
N GLY A 41 -5.34 -3.66 9.79
CA GLY A 41 -4.36 -4.00 8.76
C GLY A 41 -4.88 -3.85 7.33
N ASN A 42 -4.00 -4.21 6.39
CA ASN A 42 -4.26 -4.14 4.96
C ASN A 42 -4.22 -5.54 4.33
N THR A 43 -5.10 -5.78 3.37
CA THR A 43 -5.20 -7.06 2.64
C THR A 43 -4.13 -7.16 1.54
N ALA A 44 -2.86 -6.97 1.88
CA ALA A 44 -1.75 -7.04 0.94
C ALA A 44 -1.31 -8.47 0.62
N LEU A 45 -1.55 -9.40 1.55
CA LEU A 45 -1.21 -10.82 1.40
C LEU A 45 -2.46 -11.65 1.20
N SER A 46 -2.34 -12.77 0.48
CA SER A 46 -3.46 -13.63 0.12
C SER A 46 -3.87 -14.63 1.19
N ALA A 47 -3.02 -14.91 2.18
CA ALA A 47 -3.32 -15.83 3.28
C ALA A 47 -2.35 -15.64 4.47
N GLY A 48 -2.82 -15.99 5.67
CA GLY A 48 -1.98 -16.11 6.86
C GLY A 48 -1.58 -14.82 7.55
N ASP A 49 -2.03 -13.65 7.10
CA ASP A 49 -1.80 -12.38 7.80
C ASP A 49 -2.84 -12.18 8.92
N PHE A 50 -2.55 -11.31 9.86
CA PHE A 50 -3.40 -10.93 10.99
C PHE A 50 -4.81 -10.52 10.54
N VAL A 51 -4.94 -9.83 9.42
CA VAL A 51 -6.26 -9.41 8.89
C VAL A 51 -7.19 -10.60 8.62
N HIS A 52 -6.66 -11.78 8.29
CA HIS A 52 -7.48 -12.96 8.05
C HIS A 52 -8.09 -13.50 9.36
N ARG A 53 -7.43 -13.29 10.50
CA ARG A 53 -7.99 -13.62 11.83
C ARG A 53 -9.14 -12.69 12.19
N VAL A 54 -8.98 -11.38 11.88
CA VAL A 54 -10.05 -10.38 12.05
C VAL A 54 -11.28 -10.77 11.24
N ILE A 55 -11.09 -11.10 9.96
CA ILE A 55 -12.18 -11.51 9.06
C ILE A 55 -12.85 -12.80 9.54
N ALA A 56 -12.05 -13.82 9.89
CA ALA A 56 -12.58 -15.10 10.33
C ALA A 56 -13.42 -14.99 11.62
N ARG A 57 -13.16 -13.98 12.48
CA ARG A 57 -13.90 -13.74 13.72
C ARG A 57 -15.16 -12.87 13.53
N ALA A 58 -15.25 -12.15 12.41
CA ALA A 58 -16.39 -11.29 12.14
C ALA A 58 -17.66 -12.12 11.88
N ASP A 59 -18.78 -11.71 12.46
CA ASP A 59 -20.12 -12.24 12.18
C ASP A 59 -20.78 -11.53 10.99
N LEU A 60 -20.40 -10.28 10.75
CA LEU A 60 -20.87 -9.46 9.63
C LEU A 60 -19.70 -8.69 9.00
N ILE A 61 -19.60 -8.73 7.69
CA ILE A 61 -18.62 -7.98 6.91
C ILE A 61 -19.34 -6.94 6.07
N ILE A 62 -18.96 -5.66 6.21
CA ILE A 62 -19.48 -4.56 5.40
C ILE A 62 -18.40 -4.16 4.37
N ASN A 63 -18.59 -4.57 3.13
CA ASN A 63 -17.71 -4.19 2.02
C ASN A 63 -18.19 -2.90 1.38
N VAL A 64 -17.36 -1.86 1.45
CA VAL A 64 -17.69 -0.53 0.93
C VAL A 64 -16.83 -0.18 -0.27
N GLY A 65 -17.46 -0.07 -1.45
CA GLY A 65 -16.79 0.28 -2.70
C GLY A 65 -15.76 -0.75 -3.17
N HIS A 66 -15.88 -1.99 -2.70
CA HIS A 66 -15.00 -3.10 -3.06
C HIS A 66 -15.20 -3.51 -4.51
N ASP A 67 -14.11 -3.88 -5.18
CA ASP A 67 -14.08 -4.43 -6.52
C ASP A 67 -13.35 -5.78 -6.48
N VAL A 68 -13.86 -6.77 -7.22
CA VAL A 68 -13.28 -8.13 -7.33
C VAL A 68 -11.88 -8.16 -7.96
N VAL A 69 -11.45 -7.09 -8.60
CA VAL A 69 -10.05 -6.93 -9.06
C VAL A 69 -9.06 -7.07 -7.89
N GLU A 70 -9.43 -6.54 -6.74
CA GLU A 70 -8.76 -6.87 -5.49
C GLU A 70 -9.52 -8.05 -4.87
N LYS A 71 -9.02 -9.28 -5.05
CA LYS A 71 -9.66 -10.48 -4.51
C LYS A 71 -10.11 -10.24 -3.08
N PRO A 72 -11.32 -10.68 -2.70
CA PRO A 72 -11.74 -10.60 -1.31
C PRO A 72 -10.71 -11.35 -0.45
N PRO A 73 -10.38 -10.83 0.73
CA PRO A 73 -9.42 -11.48 1.64
C PRO A 73 -10.00 -12.73 2.31
N PHE A 74 -11.17 -13.17 1.89
CA PHE A 74 -11.90 -14.34 2.36
C PHE A 74 -12.69 -14.95 1.20
N PHE A 75 -13.06 -16.21 1.33
CA PHE A 75 -14.00 -16.89 0.44
C PHE A 75 -15.33 -17.01 1.17
N MET A 76 -16.42 -16.60 0.50
CA MET A 76 -17.76 -16.81 1.02
C MET A 76 -18.15 -18.28 0.87
N GLU A 77 -18.76 -18.81 1.93
CA GLU A 77 -19.28 -20.18 1.98
C GLU A 77 -20.75 -20.17 2.42
N ASP A 78 -21.49 -21.21 2.10
CA ASP A 78 -22.86 -21.39 2.60
C ASP A 78 -22.83 -21.44 4.13
N ASN A 79 -23.66 -20.60 4.77
CA ASN A 79 -23.67 -20.40 6.23
C ASN A 79 -22.38 -19.85 6.86
N GLY A 80 -21.48 -19.27 6.05
CA GLY A 80 -20.33 -18.50 6.52
C GLY A 80 -20.71 -17.10 7.01
N GLN A 81 -19.72 -16.19 7.06
CA GLN A 81 -19.95 -14.79 7.45
C GLN A 81 -20.95 -14.12 6.52
N GLN A 82 -21.83 -13.31 7.09
CA GLN A 82 -22.73 -12.49 6.29
C GLN A 82 -21.98 -11.31 5.70
N VAL A 83 -22.30 -10.93 4.48
CA VAL A 83 -21.65 -9.84 3.74
C VAL A 83 -22.68 -8.86 3.22
N ILE A 84 -22.51 -7.58 3.55
CA ILE A 84 -23.21 -6.45 2.95
C ILE A 84 -22.29 -5.81 1.93
N HIS A 85 -22.75 -5.71 0.68
CA HIS A 85 -22.03 -5.02 -0.41
C HIS A 85 -22.62 -3.64 -0.64
N ILE A 86 -21.89 -2.58 -0.34
CA ILE A 86 -22.30 -1.19 -0.58
C ILE A 86 -21.47 -0.63 -1.72
N ASN A 87 -22.05 -0.45 -2.90
CA ASN A 87 -21.32 0.00 -4.07
C ASN A 87 -22.22 0.70 -5.08
N PHE A 88 -21.63 1.34 -6.09
CA PHE A 88 -22.33 1.89 -7.25
C PHE A 88 -22.92 0.82 -8.18
N GLN A 89 -22.41 -0.38 -8.13
CA GLN A 89 -22.79 -1.52 -8.98
C GLN A 89 -23.04 -2.74 -8.09
N THR A 90 -23.84 -3.67 -8.62
CA THR A 90 -24.02 -4.99 -8.03
C THR A 90 -22.66 -5.70 -7.95
N ALA A 91 -22.53 -6.62 -7.00
CA ALA A 91 -21.37 -7.51 -6.93
C ALA A 91 -21.24 -8.30 -8.24
N ALA A 92 -20.01 -8.45 -8.74
CA ALA A 92 -19.77 -9.36 -9.84
C ALA A 92 -20.11 -10.79 -9.43
N VAL A 93 -20.71 -11.54 -10.33
CA VAL A 93 -21.02 -12.96 -10.09
C VAL A 93 -19.70 -13.72 -10.00
N ASP A 94 -19.38 -14.22 -8.81
CA ASP A 94 -18.17 -14.97 -8.53
C ASP A 94 -18.50 -16.13 -7.56
N PRO A 95 -17.97 -17.33 -7.78
CA PRO A 95 -18.24 -18.50 -6.91
C PRO A 95 -17.81 -18.29 -5.45
N VAL A 96 -16.90 -17.37 -5.19
CA VAL A 96 -16.36 -17.10 -3.85
C VAL A 96 -16.79 -15.76 -3.27
N TYR A 97 -17.65 -14.99 -3.98
CA TYR A 97 -18.19 -13.72 -3.51
C TYR A 97 -19.64 -13.53 -3.95
N PHE A 98 -20.59 -13.76 -3.05
CA PHE A 98 -22.04 -13.67 -3.30
C PHE A 98 -22.74 -13.03 -2.08
N PRO A 99 -22.67 -11.69 -1.92
CA PRO A 99 -23.20 -10.98 -0.76
C PRO A 99 -24.68 -11.28 -0.50
N GLN A 100 -25.07 -11.43 0.77
CA GLN A 100 -26.46 -11.65 1.16
C GLN A 100 -27.31 -10.40 1.02
N LEU A 101 -26.70 -9.22 1.14
CA LEU A 101 -27.35 -7.94 0.96
C LEU A 101 -26.52 -7.02 0.08
N GLU A 102 -27.13 -6.47 -0.96
CA GLU A 102 -26.53 -5.47 -1.81
C GLU A 102 -27.23 -4.12 -1.64
N VAL A 103 -26.47 -3.07 -1.40
CA VAL A 103 -26.90 -1.68 -1.36
C VAL A 103 -26.28 -0.99 -2.56
N VAL A 104 -27.00 -0.98 -3.68
CA VAL A 104 -26.51 -0.44 -4.95
C VAL A 104 -26.97 1.00 -5.12
N GLY A 105 -26.02 1.93 -5.26
CA GLY A 105 -26.30 3.35 -5.43
C GLY A 105 -25.12 4.25 -5.07
N ASP A 106 -25.42 5.49 -4.71
CA ASP A 106 -24.38 6.40 -4.20
C ASP A 106 -23.89 5.96 -2.81
N ILE A 107 -22.62 5.56 -2.74
CA ILE A 107 -22.03 4.99 -1.52
C ILE A 107 -22.08 6.00 -0.37
N ALA A 108 -21.78 7.27 -0.62
CA ALA A 108 -21.76 8.29 0.43
C ALA A 108 -23.15 8.50 1.02
N ASN A 109 -24.17 8.56 0.17
CA ASN A 109 -25.56 8.68 0.59
C ASN A 109 -26.04 7.44 1.36
N SER A 110 -25.68 6.25 0.91
CA SER A 110 -26.03 5.01 1.60
C SER A 110 -25.42 4.96 3.02
N ILE A 111 -24.14 5.29 3.17
CA ILE A 111 -23.49 5.33 4.48
C ILE A 111 -24.09 6.45 5.35
N TRP A 112 -24.40 7.59 4.77
CA TRP A 112 -25.09 8.67 5.51
C TRP A 112 -26.43 8.21 6.06
N GLN A 113 -27.28 7.55 5.25
CA GLN A 113 -28.56 7.02 5.72
C GLN A 113 -28.40 5.99 6.84
N ILE A 114 -27.38 5.12 6.76
CA ILE A 114 -27.05 4.17 7.81
C ILE A 114 -26.65 4.94 9.09
N ASN A 115 -25.82 5.98 8.97
CA ASN A 115 -25.42 6.82 10.11
C ASN A 115 -26.59 7.50 10.80
N GLU A 116 -27.60 7.95 10.04
CA GLU A 116 -28.82 8.54 10.61
C GLU A 116 -29.69 7.51 11.35
N ALA A 117 -29.71 6.27 10.86
CA ALA A 117 -30.56 5.21 11.39
C ALA A 117 -29.95 4.43 12.58
N ILE A 118 -28.61 4.37 12.69
CA ILE A 118 -27.95 3.64 13.76
C ILE A 118 -27.96 4.44 15.07
N ASP A 119 -28.38 3.79 16.18
CA ASP A 119 -28.19 4.35 17.53
C ASP A 119 -26.71 4.27 17.95
N ALA A 120 -26.20 5.30 18.61
CA ALA A 120 -24.78 5.45 18.99
C ALA A 120 -24.30 4.47 20.07
N LYS A 121 -25.17 3.64 20.64
CA LYS A 121 -24.85 2.72 21.73
C LYS A 121 -24.53 1.30 21.20
N CYS A 122 -23.50 1.19 20.37
CA CYS A 122 -23.03 -0.14 19.95
C CYS A 122 -22.08 -0.69 21.01
N THR A 123 -22.37 -1.87 21.55
CA THR A 123 -21.52 -2.62 22.48
C THR A 123 -20.92 -3.81 21.76
N TRP A 124 -19.71 -3.60 21.21
CA TRP A 124 -18.96 -4.66 20.52
C TRP A 124 -17.99 -5.32 21.50
N GLU A 125 -17.78 -6.62 21.36
CA GLU A 125 -16.69 -7.33 22.03
C GLU A 125 -15.41 -7.13 21.20
N LEU A 126 -14.56 -6.18 21.60
CA LEU A 126 -13.39 -5.76 20.82
C LEU A 126 -12.04 -6.24 21.35
N ASP A 127 -11.99 -6.99 22.45
CA ASP A 127 -10.74 -7.44 23.08
C ASP A 127 -9.84 -8.19 22.09
N PHE A 128 -10.43 -9.16 21.38
CA PHE A 128 -9.71 -9.91 20.34
C PHE A 128 -9.11 -8.97 19.25
N TYR A 129 -9.88 -7.99 18.80
CA TYR A 129 -9.43 -7.05 17.77
C TYR A 129 -8.31 -6.13 18.28
N SER A 130 -8.34 -5.76 19.54
CA SER A 130 -7.27 -5.00 20.19
C SER A 130 -5.97 -5.81 20.23
N ASP A 131 -6.03 -7.09 20.56
CA ASP A 131 -4.86 -7.99 20.56
C ASP A 131 -4.29 -8.15 19.15
N VAL A 132 -5.16 -8.31 18.15
CA VAL A 132 -4.73 -8.37 16.74
C VAL A 132 -4.06 -7.06 16.30
N ASN A 133 -4.65 -5.90 16.59
CA ASN A 133 -4.06 -4.59 16.27
C ASN A 133 -2.68 -4.43 16.90
N LYS A 134 -2.52 -4.82 18.16
CA LYS A 134 -1.24 -4.79 18.87
C LYS A 134 -0.20 -5.66 18.17
N ALA A 135 -0.52 -6.94 17.94
CA ALA A 135 0.39 -7.88 17.28
C ALA A 135 0.76 -7.46 15.85
N TYR A 136 -0.21 -6.95 15.08
CA TYR A 136 0.03 -6.39 13.75
C TYR A 136 0.98 -5.19 13.80
N THR A 137 0.76 -4.29 14.75
CA THR A 137 1.56 -3.07 14.90
C THR A 137 2.99 -3.38 15.37
N GLU A 138 3.16 -4.29 16.32
CA GLU A 138 4.46 -4.77 16.78
C GLU A 138 5.25 -5.37 15.61
N HIS A 139 4.67 -6.31 14.88
CA HIS A 139 5.32 -6.93 13.73
C HIS A 139 5.65 -5.91 12.62
N ARG A 140 4.76 -4.97 12.34
CA ARG A 140 4.99 -3.92 11.34
C ARG A 140 6.22 -3.07 11.67
N ASN A 141 6.46 -2.83 12.95
CA ASN A 141 7.50 -1.92 13.42
C ASN A 141 8.83 -2.65 13.76
N GLU A 142 8.87 -3.97 13.68
CA GLU A 142 10.00 -4.80 14.13
C GLU A 142 11.34 -4.40 13.49
N ALA A 143 11.38 -4.26 12.16
CA ALA A 143 12.59 -3.95 11.42
C ALA A 143 12.69 -2.48 10.95
N GLU A 144 11.82 -1.59 11.45
CA GLU A 144 11.78 -0.20 10.98
C GLU A 144 13.03 0.62 11.31
N ASN A 145 13.81 0.20 12.27
CA ASN A 145 15.07 0.84 12.70
C ASN A 145 16.32 0.01 12.36
N ASP A 146 16.17 -1.06 11.57
CA ASP A 146 17.31 -1.87 11.12
C ASP A 146 18.23 -1.02 10.22
N ASN A 147 19.54 -1.04 10.53
CA ASN A 147 20.55 -0.25 9.82
C ASN A 147 21.47 -1.10 8.93
N ARG A 148 21.13 -2.36 8.67
CA ARG A 148 21.90 -3.17 7.70
C ARG A 148 21.85 -2.56 6.30
N PHE A 149 22.83 -2.93 5.50
CA PHE A 149 22.93 -2.50 4.11
C PHE A 149 23.37 -3.70 3.23
N PRO A 150 22.73 -3.96 2.09
CA PRO A 150 21.58 -3.26 1.49
C PRO A 150 20.37 -3.14 2.42
N VAL A 151 19.52 -2.12 2.18
CA VAL A 151 18.45 -1.71 3.12
C VAL A 151 17.28 -2.68 3.09
N LEU A 152 16.71 -3.00 4.25
CA LEU A 152 15.47 -3.79 4.31
C LEU A 152 14.24 -2.97 3.87
N PRO A 153 13.24 -3.61 3.24
CA PRO A 153 12.01 -2.95 2.80
C PRO A 153 11.27 -2.21 3.91
N GLU A 154 11.21 -2.75 5.12
CA GLU A 154 10.57 -2.13 6.29
C GLU A 154 11.20 -0.76 6.62
N ARG A 155 12.52 -0.71 6.56
CA ARG A 155 13.29 0.52 6.80
C ARG A 155 13.02 1.57 5.71
N VAL A 156 12.86 1.13 4.46
CA VAL A 156 12.51 2.01 3.35
C VAL A 156 11.12 2.62 3.57
N VAL A 157 10.13 1.79 3.89
CA VAL A 157 8.75 2.24 4.15
C VAL A 157 8.73 3.27 5.29
N LYS A 158 9.46 3.00 6.39
CA LYS A 158 9.59 3.92 7.53
C LYS A 158 10.19 5.25 7.12
N ALA A 159 11.31 5.23 6.39
CA ALA A 159 12.00 6.44 5.96
C ALA A 159 11.10 7.32 5.07
N VAL A 160 10.39 6.70 4.12
CA VAL A 160 9.44 7.41 3.25
C VAL A 160 8.28 7.97 4.07
N ARG A 161 7.69 7.19 5.01
CA ARG A 161 6.57 7.69 5.83
C ARG A 161 6.98 8.87 6.71
N CYS A 162 8.17 8.81 7.34
CA CYS A 162 8.68 9.88 8.21
C CYS A 162 8.98 11.16 7.43
N ALA A 163 9.56 11.05 6.22
CA ALA A 163 9.89 12.21 5.39
C ALA A 163 8.64 12.87 4.76
N MET A 164 7.55 12.11 4.58
CA MET A 164 6.35 12.62 3.91
C MET A 164 5.38 13.31 4.88
N PRO A 165 4.88 14.52 4.56
CA PRO A 165 3.78 15.12 5.31
C PRO A 165 2.48 14.33 5.11
N LYS A 166 1.47 14.60 5.96
CA LYS A 166 0.18 13.89 5.91
C LYS A 166 -0.51 13.94 4.53
N ASN A 167 -0.35 15.03 3.80
CA ASN A 167 -0.94 15.25 2.47
C ASN A 167 0.01 14.91 1.32
N GLY A 168 1.25 14.47 1.58
CA GLY A 168 2.19 14.05 0.56
C GLY A 168 1.67 12.83 -0.22
N ILE A 169 2.03 12.72 -1.49
CA ILE A 169 1.59 11.64 -2.36
C ILE A 169 2.76 10.71 -2.64
N VAL A 170 2.57 9.44 -2.36
CA VAL A 170 3.50 8.36 -2.75
C VAL A 170 2.84 7.55 -3.85
N THR A 171 3.48 7.44 -5.00
CA THR A 171 3.07 6.54 -6.08
C THR A 171 3.98 5.32 -6.09
N LEU A 172 3.40 4.16 -6.31
CA LEU A 172 4.14 2.90 -6.39
C LEU A 172 4.10 2.36 -7.82
N ASP A 173 5.23 1.92 -8.29
CA ASP A 173 5.29 1.01 -9.42
C ASP A 173 4.95 -0.43 -8.98
N ASN A 174 4.91 -1.37 -9.90
CA ASN A 174 4.60 -2.76 -9.61
C ASN A 174 5.85 -3.62 -9.46
N GLY A 175 6.01 -4.17 -8.27
CA GLY A 175 7.11 -5.02 -7.85
C GLY A 175 6.88 -5.52 -6.42
N ILE A 176 7.84 -6.25 -5.87
CA ILE A 176 7.73 -6.86 -4.55
C ILE A 176 7.58 -5.82 -3.43
N TYR A 177 8.20 -4.66 -3.57
CA TYR A 177 8.08 -3.53 -2.63
C TYR A 177 6.64 -3.03 -2.48
N LYS A 178 5.76 -3.24 -3.49
CA LYS A 178 4.36 -2.86 -3.39
C LYS A 178 3.66 -3.53 -2.21
N ILE A 179 3.96 -4.81 -1.95
CA ILE A 179 3.41 -5.55 -0.81
C ILE A 179 3.86 -4.89 0.50
N TRP A 180 5.14 -4.54 0.61
CA TRP A 180 5.69 -3.88 1.78
C TRP A 180 5.05 -2.53 2.05
N PHE A 181 4.92 -1.68 1.04
CA PHE A 181 4.24 -0.39 1.17
C PHE A 181 2.75 -0.56 1.48
N ALA A 182 2.05 -1.45 0.78
CA ALA A 182 0.64 -1.70 1.02
C ALA A 182 0.39 -2.15 2.47
N ARG A 183 1.24 -3.02 3.01
CA ARG A 183 1.09 -3.56 4.36
C ARG A 183 1.62 -2.61 5.44
N ASN A 184 2.79 -2.02 5.24
CA ASN A 184 3.54 -1.35 6.32
C ASN A 184 3.46 0.19 6.28
N TYR A 185 3.04 0.83 5.18
CA TYR A 185 2.91 2.29 5.09
C TYR A 185 1.54 2.74 5.62
N PRO A 186 1.45 3.38 6.79
CA PRO A 186 0.17 3.89 7.29
C PRO A 186 -0.24 5.14 6.52
N ALA A 187 -1.29 5.02 5.72
CA ALA A 187 -1.88 6.14 5.01
C ALA A 187 -2.88 6.87 5.92
N VAL A 188 -2.67 8.17 6.13
CA VAL A 188 -3.51 9.00 7.02
C VAL A 188 -4.56 9.81 6.28
N MET A 189 -4.46 9.87 4.97
CA MET A 189 -5.39 10.58 4.10
C MET A 189 -5.64 9.77 2.82
N ARG A 190 -6.88 9.88 2.30
CA ARG A 190 -7.23 9.28 1.02
C ARG A 190 -6.34 9.80 -0.10
N ASN A 191 -6.05 8.94 -1.06
CA ASN A 191 -5.26 9.27 -2.26
C ASN A 191 -3.87 9.84 -1.92
N THR A 192 -3.21 9.33 -0.89
CA THR A 192 -1.83 9.66 -0.52
C THR A 192 -0.86 8.50 -0.71
N LEU A 193 -1.36 7.28 -0.86
CA LEU A 193 -0.61 6.15 -1.38
C LEU A 193 -1.35 5.61 -2.59
N LEU A 194 -0.76 5.74 -3.77
CA LEU A 194 -1.35 5.33 -5.04
C LEU A 194 -0.60 4.10 -5.56
N LEU A 195 -1.34 3.05 -5.80
CA LEU A 195 -0.84 1.81 -6.39
C LEU A 195 -1.87 1.26 -7.37
N ASP A 196 -1.42 0.57 -8.39
CA ASP A 196 -2.27 -0.07 -9.38
C ASP A 196 -2.33 -1.58 -9.14
N ASN A 197 -3.55 -2.11 -8.96
CA ASN A 197 -3.80 -3.54 -8.84
C ASN A 197 -4.59 -4.11 -10.02
N ALA A 198 -5.25 -3.25 -10.80
CA ALA A 198 -6.12 -3.73 -11.88
C ALA A 198 -5.33 -4.50 -12.95
N LEU A 199 -4.28 -3.89 -13.48
CA LEU A 199 -3.40 -4.49 -14.47
C LEU A 199 -1.99 -4.77 -13.91
N ALA A 200 -1.67 -4.28 -12.72
CA ALA A 200 -0.38 -4.42 -12.08
C ALA A 200 0.80 -4.05 -13.00
N THR A 201 0.67 -2.91 -13.69
CA THR A 201 1.56 -2.48 -14.76
C THR A 201 2.92 -2.04 -14.21
N MET A 202 3.99 -2.68 -14.65
CA MET A 202 5.36 -2.18 -14.45
C MET A 202 5.58 -0.93 -15.31
N GLY A 203 6.33 0.04 -14.78
CA GLY A 203 6.56 1.34 -15.43
C GLY A 203 5.49 2.40 -15.14
N ALA A 204 4.47 2.09 -14.34
CA ALA A 204 3.41 3.03 -13.99
C ALA A 204 3.81 4.07 -12.93
N GLY A 205 4.86 3.82 -12.15
CA GLY A 205 5.25 4.65 -11.01
C GLY A 205 5.58 6.09 -11.37
N LEU A 206 6.54 6.30 -12.27
CA LEU A 206 6.97 7.64 -12.70
C LEU A 206 5.85 8.44 -13.39
N PRO A 207 5.12 7.91 -14.39
CA PRO A 207 3.99 8.63 -15.00
C PRO A 207 2.90 8.99 -13.97
N SER A 208 2.63 8.13 -13.00
CA SER A 208 1.66 8.42 -11.92
C SER A 208 2.12 9.57 -11.03
N ALA A 209 3.43 9.64 -10.70
CA ALA A 209 4.00 10.75 -9.93
C ALA A 209 3.93 12.07 -10.72
N MET A 210 4.23 12.04 -12.00
CA MET A 210 4.11 13.20 -12.88
C MET A 210 2.67 13.70 -12.92
N ALA A 211 1.71 12.82 -13.13
CA ALA A 211 0.28 13.15 -13.12
C ALA A 211 -0.16 13.72 -11.77
N ALA A 212 0.26 13.10 -10.65
CA ALA A 212 -0.03 13.59 -9.31
C ALA A 212 0.53 15.00 -9.07
N LYS A 213 1.75 15.28 -9.54
CA LYS A 213 2.39 16.58 -9.39
C LYS A 213 1.74 17.67 -10.27
N LEU A 214 1.29 17.31 -11.46
CA LEU A 214 0.54 18.24 -12.34
C LEU A 214 -0.83 18.60 -11.75
N VAL A 215 -1.53 17.63 -11.16
CA VAL A 215 -2.85 17.86 -10.54
C VAL A 215 -2.74 18.59 -9.18
N TYR A 216 -1.66 18.33 -8.43
CA TYR A 216 -1.43 18.89 -7.10
C TYR A 216 -0.03 19.51 -7.01
N PRO A 217 0.20 20.67 -7.63
CA PRO A 217 1.54 21.28 -7.75
C PRO A 217 2.19 21.61 -6.41
N ASP A 218 1.41 21.90 -5.37
CA ASP A 218 1.91 22.28 -4.05
C ASP A 218 2.17 21.09 -3.11
N ARG A 219 1.74 19.88 -3.49
CA ARG A 219 1.94 18.71 -2.64
C ARG A 219 3.28 18.05 -2.95
N PRO A 220 4.03 17.59 -1.92
CA PRO A 220 5.17 16.72 -2.12
C PRO A 220 4.76 15.40 -2.81
N VAL A 221 5.57 14.96 -3.78
CA VAL A 221 5.34 13.72 -4.51
C VAL A 221 6.61 12.89 -4.53
N ILE A 222 6.49 11.64 -4.11
CA ILE A 222 7.53 10.61 -4.22
C ILE A 222 6.98 9.48 -5.09
N THR A 223 7.79 8.92 -5.98
CA THR A 223 7.53 7.61 -6.58
C THR A 223 8.54 6.59 -6.10
N VAL A 224 8.07 5.36 -5.83
CA VAL A 224 8.92 4.22 -5.50
C VAL A 224 8.80 3.20 -6.62
N CYS A 225 9.90 2.91 -7.26
CA CYS A 225 10.01 2.00 -8.39
C CYS A 225 11.07 0.92 -8.09
N GLY A 226 10.89 -0.28 -8.62
CA GLY A 226 12.01 -1.18 -8.82
C GLY A 226 12.83 -0.72 -10.03
N ASP A 227 14.07 -1.14 -10.11
CA ASP A 227 14.96 -0.83 -11.23
C ASP A 227 14.40 -1.27 -12.58
N GLY A 228 13.90 -2.51 -12.69
CA GLY A 228 13.27 -3.01 -13.92
C GLY A 228 11.99 -2.26 -14.29
N GLY A 229 11.15 -1.91 -13.28
CA GLY A 229 9.94 -1.12 -13.52
C GLY A 229 10.24 0.30 -13.97
N PHE A 230 11.20 0.96 -13.34
CA PHE A 230 11.62 2.31 -13.73
C PHE A 230 12.11 2.34 -15.19
N MET A 231 12.92 1.36 -15.60
CA MET A 231 13.47 1.32 -16.95
C MET A 231 12.41 1.16 -18.05
N MET A 232 11.20 0.72 -17.75
CA MET A 232 10.13 0.59 -18.75
C MET A 232 9.57 1.93 -19.23
N ASN A 233 9.63 3.00 -18.41
CA ASN A 233 9.19 4.35 -18.77
C ASN A 233 10.19 5.43 -18.33
N SER A 234 11.46 5.08 -18.21
CA SER A 234 12.52 5.97 -17.73
C SER A 234 12.75 7.20 -18.62
N GLN A 235 12.40 7.12 -19.91
CA GLN A 235 12.47 8.25 -20.84
C GLN A 235 11.60 9.44 -20.42
N GLU A 236 10.56 9.21 -19.61
CA GLU A 236 9.69 10.28 -19.10
C GLU A 236 10.39 11.22 -18.10
N VAL A 237 11.60 10.89 -17.69
CA VAL A 237 12.49 11.82 -16.97
C VAL A 237 12.71 13.11 -17.78
N GLU A 238 12.87 13.02 -19.10
CA GLU A 238 12.96 14.20 -19.98
C GLU A 238 11.72 15.08 -19.83
N THR A 239 10.55 14.49 -19.94
CA THR A 239 9.27 15.20 -19.79
C THR A 239 9.15 15.84 -18.40
N ALA A 240 9.51 15.15 -17.35
CA ALA A 240 9.45 15.66 -15.98
C ALA A 240 10.40 16.86 -15.78
N VAL A 241 11.62 16.78 -16.30
CA VAL A 241 12.62 17.86 -16.21
C VAL A 241 12.16 19.08 -17.04
N ARG A 242 11.74 18.87 -18.29
CA ARG A 242 11.26 19.94 -19.18
C ARG A 242 10.04 20.67 -18.63
N LEU A 243 9.16 19.96 -17.90
CA LEU A 243 8.00 20.56 -17.23
C LEU A 243 8.34 21.17 -15.86
N GLY A 244 9.59 21.08 -15.40
CA GLY A 244 10.02 21.61 -14.12
C GLY A 244 9.32 20.96 -12.93
N LEU A 245 8.98 19.67 -13.01
CA LEU A 245 8.29 18.98 -11.94
C LEU A 245 9.23 18.75 -10.75
N HIS A 246 8.75 19.04 -9.55
CA HIS A 246 9.44 18.69 -8.30
C HIS A 246 8.92 17.34 -7.80
N ILE A 247 9.62 16.28 -8.16
CA ILE A 247 9.32 14.89 -7.77
C ILE A 247 10.59 14.19 -7.29
N VAL A 248 10.44 13.23 -6.39
CA VAL A 248 11.52 12.36 -5.92
C VAL A 248 11.25 10.93 -6.38
N ILE A 249 12.17 10.37 -7.14
CA ILE A 249 12.15 9.00 -7.65
C ILE A 249 13.07 8.18 -6.75
N ILE A 250 12.54 7.16 -6.08
CA ILE A 250 13.34 6.21 -5.30
C ILE A 250 13.36 4.90 -6.08
N ILE A 251 14.54 4.49 -6.55
CA ILE A 251 14.74 3.21 -7.20
C ILE A 251 15.21 2.20 -6.17
N LEU A 252 14.39 1.20 -5.90
CA LEU A 252 14.76 0.04 -5.09
C LEU A 252 15.46 -0.96 -6.00
N ARG A 253 16.79 -0.98 -5.90
CA ARG A 253 17.63 -1.75 -6.81
C ARG A 253 18.00 -3.10 -6.19
N ASP A 254 17.57 -4.17 -6.84
CA ASP A 254 17.96 -5.56 -6.55
C ASP A 254 18.53 -6.28 -7.78
N ASP A 255 18.72 -5.56 -8.89
CA ASP A 255 19.30 -6.02 -10.16
C ASP A 255 18.56 -7.25 -10.73
N ALA A 256 17.25 -7.40 -10.41
CA ALA A 256 16.44 -8.53 -10.81
C ALA A 256 14.94 -8.19 -10.88
N TYR A 257 14.14 -9.06 -11.50
CA TYR A 257 12.68 -9.04 -11.39
C TYR A 257 12.23 -9.73 -10.07
N GLY A 258 12.48 -9.07 -8.94
CA GLY A 258 12.38 -9.66 -7.59
C GLY A 258 11.03 -10.30 -7.25
N MET A 259 9.90 -9.79 -7.75
CA MET A 259 8.59 -10.41 -7.54
C MET A 259 8.50 -11.79 -8.22
N ILE A 260 9.02 -11.91 -9.44
CA ILE A 260 9.01 -13.18 -10.18
C ILE A 260 10.00 -14.14 -9.54
N GLN A 261 11.18 -13.68 -9.16
CA GLN A 261 12.18 -14.45 -8.45
C GLN A 261 11.63 -15.04 -7.14
N TRP A 262 10.93 -14.22 -6.35
CA TRP A 262 10.28 -14.70 -5.13
C TRP A 262 9.25 -15.79 -5.42
N LYS A 263 8.43 -15.63 -6.47
CA LYS A 263 7.44 -16.63 -6.85
C LYS A 263 8.07 -17.91 -7.40
N GLN A 264 9.14 -17.82 -8.18
CA GLN A 264 9.90 -19.02 -8.61
C GLN A 264 10.43 -19.78 -7.38
N SER A 265 11.06 -19.09 -6.44
CA SER A 265 11.58 -19.68 -5.21
C SER A 265 10.48 -20.32 -4.35
N ASP A 266 9.32 -19.65 -4.22
CA ASP A 266 8.16 -20.15 -3.45
C ASP A 266 7.58 -21.44 -4.07
N MET A 267 7.69 -21.59 -5.39
CA MET A 267 7.26 -22.77 -6.15
C MET A 267 8.35 -23.84 -6.25
N GLY A 268 9.55 -23.61 -5.68
CA GLY A 268 10.67 -24.54 -5.74
C GLY A 268 11.43 -24.56 -7.07
N PHE A 269 11.28 -23.52 -7.91
CA PHE A 269 12.05 -23.37 -9.14
C PHE A 269 13.36 -22.60 -8.90
N ASP A 270 14.37 -22.95 -9.69
CA ASP A 270 15.62 -22.20 -9.74
C ASP A 270 15.41 -20.82 -10.39
N ASN A 271 16.28 -19.87 -10.06
CA ASN A 271 16.30 -18.57 -10.71
C ASN A 271 16.65 -18.72 -12.20
N TYR A 272 15.78 -18.27 -13.08
CA TYR A 272 16.01 -18.36 -14.52
C TYR A 272 15.52 -17.09 -15.24
N GLY A 273 16.45 -16.44 -15.95
CA GLY A 273 16.14 -15.34 -16.89
C GLY A 273 15.68 -14.04 -16.22
N LEU A 274 16.00 -13.82 -14.95
CA LEU A 274 15.53 -12.67 -14.19
C LEU A 274 16.59 -11.61 -13.92
N ASP A 275 17.88 -11.98 -14.08
CA ASP A 275 19.00 -11.08 -13.82
C ASP A 275 19.29 -10.20 -15.04
N TYR A 276 19.60 -8.94 -14.81
CA TYR A 276 19.95 -7.98 -15.86
C TYR A 276 20.91 -6.91 -15.32
N GLY A 277 21.55 -6.17 -16.23
CA GLY A 277 22.41 -5.05 -15.88
C GLY A 277 21.63 -3.73 -15.82
N ASN A 278 21.93 -2.93 -14.84
CA ASN A 278 21.38 -1.59 -14.70
C ASN A 278 22.37 -0.51 -15.17
N PRO A 279 21.90 0.64 -15.64
CA PRO A 279 22.75 1.80 -15.84
C PRO A 279 23.21 2.38 -14.49
N ASP A 280 24.19 3.28 -14.51
CA ASP A 280 24.44 4.15 -13.36
C ASP A 280 23.28 5.16 -13.27
N PHE A 281 22.34 4.91 -12.36
CA PHE A 281 21.12 5.71 -12.23
C PHE A 281 21.40 7.18 -11.84
N VAL A 282 22.51 7.45 -11.13
CA VAL A 282 22.92 8.82 -10.81
C VAL A 282 23.30 9.56 -12.08
N LYS A 283 24.18 8.99 -12.89
CA LYS A 283 24.56 9.59 -14.18
C LYS A 283 23.39 9.65 -15.16
N TYR A 284 22.51 8.66 -15.10
CA TYR A 284 21.32 8.61 -15.96
C TYR A 284 20.42 9.82 -15.73
N ILE A 285 20.03 10.12 -14.49
CA ILE A 285 19.17 11.26 -14.18
C ILE A 285 19.88 12.60 -14.45
N GLU A 286 21.19 12.69 -14.18
CA GLU A 286 21.99 13.88 -14.42
C GLU A 286 22.12 14.20 -15.90
N SER A 287 22.15 13.19 -16.79
CA SER A 287 22.18 13.39 -18.24
C SER A 287 20.93 14.08 -18.79
N TYR A 288 19.82 14.03 -18.07
CA TYR A 288 18.58 14.76 -18.38
C TYR A 288 18.48 16.13 -17.66
N GLY A 289 19.45 16.47 -16.78
CA GLY A 289 19.43 17.70 -15.99
C GLY A 289 18.71 17.56 -14.63
N GLY A 290 18.36 16.37 -14.21
CA GLY A 290 17.90 16.06 -12.85
C GLY A 290 19.06 15.94 -11.85
N LYS A 291 18.77 15.53 -10.62
CA LYS A 291 19.76 15.36 -9.54
C LYS A 291 19.77 13.92 -9.05
N GLY A 292 20.93 13.29 -9.10
CA GLY A 292 21.11 11.89 -8.68
C GLY A 292 21.78 11.76 -7.31
N TRP A 293 21.34 10.76 -6.56
CA TRP A 293 21.85 10.44 -5.22
C TRP A 293 22.01 8.93 -5.07
N ARG A 294 23.11 8.49 -4.49
CA ARG A 294 23.32 7.07 -4.16
C ARG A 294 23.36 6.91 -2.65
N ILE A 295 22.54 6.01 -2.13
CA ILE A 295 22.56 5.66 -0.71
C ILE A 295 23.56 4.54 -0.50
N ASP A 296 24.41 4.72 0.48
CA ASP A 296 25.46 3.80 0.89
C ASP A 296 25.30 3.28 2.35
N ALA A 297 24.30 3.81 3.06
CA ALA A 297 23.98 3.39 4.44
C ALA A 297 22.51 3.69 4.78
N ALA A 298 21.85 2.76 5.46
CA ALA A 298 20.40 2.84 5.76
C ALA A 298 20.01 4.11 6.56
N HIS A 299 20.85 4.55 7.50
CA HIS A 299 20.59 5.73 8.33
C HIS A 299 20.56 7.05 7.54
N LYS A 300 21.16 7.10 6.35
CA LYS A 300 21.18 8.30 5.49
C LYS A 300 19.89 8.47 4.67
N LEU A 301 19.09 7.41 4.53
CA LEU A 301 17.96 7.41 3.59
C LEU A 301 16.93 8.50 3.90
N GLN A 302 16.47 8.59 5.14
CA GLN A 302 15.43 9.57 5.51
C GLN A 302 15.91 11.01 5.29
N SER A 303 17.08 11.37 5.78
CA SER A 303 17.62 12.72 5.61
C SER A 303 17.86 13.09 4.14
N GLN A 304 18.24 12.11 3.31
CA GLN A 304 18.36 12.33 1.88
C GLN A 304 17.01 12.58 1.20
N ILE A 305 15.97 11.82 1.56
CA ILE A 305 14.61 12.07 1.06
C ILE A 305 14.13 13.47 1.45
N GLU A 306 14.31 13.85 2.71
CA GLU A 306 13.95 15.19 3.21
C GLU A 306 14.70 16.30 2.46
N ALA A 307 15.99 16.13 2.19
CA ALA A 307 16.78 17.07 1.41
C ALA A 307 16.29 17.21 -0.04
N CYS A 308 15.91 16.10 -0.67
CA CYS A 308 15.31 16.10 -2.02
C CYS A 308 13.95 16.81 -2.04
N LEU A 309 13.11 16.58 -1.03
CA LEU A 309 11.80 17.24 -0.93
C LEU A 309 11.90 18.75 -0.67
N ALA A 310 13.02 19.22 -0.09
CA ALA A 310 13.25 20.64 0.18
C ALA A 310 13.78 21.42 -1.04
N GLN A 311 14.30 20.75 -2.07
CA GLN A 311 14.92 21.40 -3.24
C GLN A 311 14.12 21.15 -4.51
N PRO A 312 13.59 22.18 -5.17
CA PRO A 312 12.85 22.01 -6.42
C PRO A 312 13.73 21.45 -7.55
N ALA A 313 13.51 20.19 -7.91
CA ALA A 313 14.11 19.49 -9.04
C ALA A 313 13.43 18.13 -9.25
N VAL A 314 13.76 17.45 -10.34
CA VAL A 314 13.56 16.00 -10.45
C VAL A 314 14.73 15.31 -9.77
N HIS A 315 14.48 14.62 -8.67
CA HIS A 315 15.49 13.88 -7.93
C HIS A 315 15.34 12.38 -8.18
N LEU A 316 16.48 11.67 -8.21
CA LEU A 316 16.52 10.22 -8.22
C LEU A 316 17.45 9.73 -7.11
N ILE A 317 16.96 8.79 -6.31
CA ILE A 317 17.71 8.12 -5.26
C ILE A 317 17.90 6.65 -5.68
N ASP A 318 19.14 6.25 -5.96
CA ASP A 318 19.56 4.86 -6.18
C ASP A 318 19.78 4.18 -4.83
N LEU A 319 18.92 3.22 -4.50
CA LEU A 319 18.88 2.55 -3.20
C LEU A 319 18.97 1.04 -3.35
N PRO A 320 20.13 0.42 -3.05
CA PRO A 320 20.22 -1.03 -2.93
C PRO A 320 19.33 -1.58 -1.81
N VAL A 321 18.53 -2.61 -2.13
CA VAL A 321 17.55 -3.23 -1.21
C VAL A 321 17.79 -4.73 -1.11
N ASP A 322 17.64 -5.26 0.10
CA ASP A 322 17.73 -6.69 0.39
C ASP A 322 16.34 -7.31 0.60
N TYR A 323 15.94 -8.16 -0.33
CA TYR A 323 14.69 -8.93 -0.27
C TYR A 323 14.86 -10.37 0.21
N SER A 324 16.06 -10.77 0.66
CA SER A 324 16.36 -12.15 1.05
C SER A 324 15.47 -12.68 2.18
N LEU A 325 14.96 -11.80 3.03
CA LEU A 325 14.08 -12.15 4.16
C LEU A 325 12.59 -12.17 3.81
N ASN A 326 12.18 -11.87 2.59
CA ASN A 326 10.77 -11.76 2.24
C ASN A 326 9.95 -13.00 2.59
N ASN A 327 10.44 -14.18 2.25
CA ASN A 327 9.73 -15.42 2.53
C ASN A 327 9.62 -15.71 4.04
N GLU A 328 10.68 -15.41 4.78
CA GLU A 328 10.67 -15.55 6.24
C GLU A 328 9.68 -14.58 6.88
N THR A 329 9.79 -13.29 6.56
CA THR A 329 8.99 -12.24 7.19
C THR A 329 7.52 -12.27 6.75
N LEU A 330 7.26 -12.27 5.43
CA LEU A 330 5.89 -12.12 4.90
C LEU A 330 5.08 -13.43 4.91
N ASN A 331 5.73 -14.58 4.87
CA ASN A 331 5.02 -15.86 4.84
C ASN A 331 5.11 -16.60 6.18
N LYS A 332 6.33 -16.93 6.67
CA LYS A 332 6.48 -17.82 7.83
C LYS A 332 6.21 -17.11 9.15
N THR A 333 6.87 -15.98 9.39
CA THR A 333 6.75 -15.25 10.68
C THR A 333 5.34 -14.75 10.89
N ILE A 334 4.75 -14.08 9.90
CA ILE A 334 3.37 -13.59 9.98
C ILE A 334 2.38 -14.73 10.27
N ARG A 335 2.49 -15.84 9.52
CA ARG A 335 1.62 -17.01 9.74
C ARG A 335 1.77 -17.59 11.13
N THR A 336 3.02 -17.69 11.62
CA THR A 336 3.30 -18.21 12.97
C THR A 336 2.74 -17.29 14.06
N LEU A 337 2.91 -15.96 13.92
CA LEU A 337 2.40 -15.00 14.88
C LEU A 337 0.87 -14.93 14.87
N SER A 338 0.28 -14.82 13.68
CA SER A 338 -1.17 -14.74 13.54
C SER A 338 -1.90 -16.01 14.02
N SER A 339 -1.26 -17.19 13.94
CA SER A 339 -1.87 -18.45 14.40
C SER A 339 -1.95 -18.57 15.92
N LYS A 340 -1.29 -17.69 16.68
CA LYS A 340 -1.32 -17.66 18.14
C LYS A 340 -2.49 -16.82 18.70
N LEU A 341 -3.15 -16.08 17.84
CA LEU A 341 -4.35 -15.28 18.12
C LEU A 341 -5.63 -16.09 17.83
#